data_32bb1eaf16dd9c984bd485eb18fd7178
#
_entry.id   32bb1eaf16dd9c984bd485eb18fd7178
#
_cell.length_a   1.000
_cell.length_b   1.000
_cell.length_c   1.000
_cell.angle_alpha   90.00
_cell.angle_beta   90.00
_cell.angle_gamma   90.00
#
_symmetry.space_group_name_H-M   'P 1'
#
loop_
_entity.id
_entity.type
_entity.pdbx_description
1 polymer ?
#
loop_
_entity_poly.entity_id
_entity_poly.type
_entity_poly.pdbx_seq_one_letter_code
_entity_poly.pdbx_strand_id
1 'polypeptide(L)'
;MPLKNFKPRTPGTRNAVRASFEEITAKKPEKSLLEPKANHAGRNNRGRITTRARGGASRRMYRQIDFKRIKDGVPGRVKSIEYDPNRTTRIALIYYVDGEKSYILAPHGLEVGSFVQSGPDAEISLGNCLPLQNIPTGTVVHNLELTPGRGGQIVRGAGTGAQVLSREGEYVLIRLPSGEMRRVLLRCRASVGQLSNPDHKNESLGKAGASRHKGRRPHVRGVAKNPNDHPHGGGEGRSPIGMPGPKTPWGKPTLGYKTRHKKKASSRFIMRSSRRR
;
A
#
# COMPACT_ATOMS: atom_id res chain seq x y z
N MET A 1 13.92 -4.19 -10.18
CA MET A 1 14.65 -4.83 -9.05
C MET A 1 14.92 -6.27 -9.38
N PRO A 2 16.14 -6.76 -9.22
CA PRO A 2 16.37 -8.18 -9.44
C PRO A 2 15.68 -8.99 -8.32
N LEU A 3 14.93 -9.99 -8.73
CA LEU A 3 14.39 -11.01 -7.87
C LEU A 3 15.39 -12.16 -7.78
N LYS A 4 15.61 -12.67 -6.58
CA LYS A 4 16.46 -13.82 -6.33
C LYS A 4 15.63 -15.10 -6.36
N ASN A 5 15.86 -15.94 -7.33
CA ASN A 5 15.37 -17.30 -7.39
C ASN A 5 16.27 -18.23 -6.58
N PHE A 6 15.69 -19.09 -5.78
CA PHE A 6 16.45 -20.06 -4.98
C PHE A 6 16.60 -21.39 -5.72
N LYS A 7 17.75 -22.03 -5.58
CA LYS A 7 17.93 -23.40 -6.09
C LYS A 7 16.92 -24.34 -5.39
N PRO A 8 16.26 -25.28 -6.12
CA PRO A 8 15.18 -26.12 -5.58
C PRO A 8 15.71 -27.29 -4.74
N ARG A 9 16.49 -26.99 -3.69
CA ARG A 9 17.09 -28.01 -2.83
C ARG A 9 16.12 -28.58 -1.80
N THR A 10 15.13 -27.78 -1.37
CA THR A 10 14.11 -28.18 -0.39
C THR A 10 12.73 -27.78 -0.85
N PRO A 11 11.63 -28.40 -0.34
CA PRO A 11 10.26 -27.98 -0.68
C PRO A 11 10.01 -26.49 -0.44
N GLY A 12 10.63 -25.88 0.58
CA GLY A 12 10.47 -24.48 0.92
C GLY A 12 11.21 -23.52 0.00
N THR A 13 12.27 -23.96 -0.68
CA THR A 13 13.07 -23.15 -1.62
C THR A 13 12.67 -23.36 -3.07
N ARG A 14 12.02 -24.48 -3.41
CA ARG A 14 11.62 -24.84 -4.79
C ARG A 14 10.87 -23.72 -5.51
N ASN A 15 9.91 -23.09 -4.84
CA ASN A 15 9.05 -22.05 -5.41
C ASN A 15 9.28 -20.68 -4.76
N ALA A 16 10.40 -20.51 -4.05
CA ALA A 16 10.68 -19.25 -3.37
C ALA A 16 11.35 -18.26 -4.34
N VAL A 17 10.74 -17.08 -4.44
CA VAL A 17 11.27 -15.93 -5.18
C VAL A 17 11.21 -14.72 -4.26
N ARG A 18 12.34 -14.08 -3.98
CA ARG A 18 12.42 -12.96 -3.03
C ARG A 18 13.17 -11.78 -3.62
N ALA A 19 12.88 -10.59 -3.12
CA ALA A 19 13.65 -9.41 -3.45
C ALA A 19 15.14 -9.57 -3.06
N SER A 20 16.08 -9.10 -3.90
CA SER A 20 17.53 -9.13 -3.63
C SER A 20 17.97 -8.08 -2.62
N PHE A 21 17.18 -7.02 -2.41
CA PHE A 21 17.48 -5.88 -1.52
C PHE A 21 18.71 -5.02 -1.93
N GLU A 22 19.12 -5.07 -3.18
CA GLU A 22 20.29 -4.31 -3.68
C GLU A 22 20.12 -2.79 -3.56
N GLU A 23 18.89 -2.29 -3.61
CA GLU A 23 18.56 -0.86 -3.46
C GLU A 23 18.73 -0.34 -2.03
N ILE A 24 18.88 -1.24 -1.04
CA ILE A 24 18.90 -0.85 0.37
C ILE A 24 20.33 -0.48 0.75
N THR A 25 20.50 0.77 1.16
CA THR A 25 21.80 1.32 1.53
C THR A 25 22.07 1.26 3.03
N ALA A 26 21.03 1.22 3.87
CA ALA A 26 21.17 1.12 5.32
C ALA A 26 20.35 -0.06 5.88
N LYS A 27 21.00 -0.86 6.75
CA LYS A 27 20.38 -2.02 7.41
C LYS A 27 19.65 -1.66 8.70
N LYS A 28 20.10 -0.61 9.40
CA LYS A 28 19.55 -0.16 10.68
C LYS A 28 18.68 1.09 10.46
N PRO A 29 17.45 1.13 11.00
CA PRO A 29 16.61 2.31 10.91
C PRO A 29 17.04 3.39 11.92
N GLU A 30 16.67 4.64 11.66
CA GLU A 30 16.82 5.77 12.57
C GLU A 30 15.95 5.57 13.83
N LYS A 31 16.58 5.52 15.00
CA LYS A 31 15.91 5.17 16.26
C LYS A 31 14.85 6.19 16.68
N SER A 32 15.11 7.47 16.47
CA SER A 32 14.20 8.58 16.84
C SER A 32 12.85 8.50 16.09
N LEU A 33 12.82 7.87 14.93
CA LEU A 33 11.64 7.72 14.07
C LEU A 33 10.96 6.36 14.20
N LEU A 34 11.24 5.61 15.26
CA LEU A 34 10.67 4.28 15.52
C LEU A 34 9.65 4.33 16.66
N GLU A 35 8.51 3.69 16.43
CA GLU A 35 7.50 3.45 17.45
C GLU A 35 7.21 1.95 17.63
N PRO A 36 6.89 1.50 18.87
CA PRO A 36 6.39 0.16 19.10
C PRO A 36 5.09 -0.08 18.33
N LYS A 37 5.00 -1.21 17.64
CA LYS A 37 3.78 -1.60 16.93
C LYS A 37 3.05 -2.71 17.66
N ALA A 38 1.93 -2.40 18.30
CA ALA A 38 1.05 -3.39 18.92
C ALA A 38 0.42 -4.30 17.85
N ASN A 39 0.31 -5.59 18.17
CA ASN A 39 -0.33 -6.59 17.32
C ASN A 39 -1.70 -6.98 17.91
N HIS A 40 -2.75 -6.47 17.31
CA HIS A 40 -4.13 -6.74 17.76
C HIS A 40 -4.71 -8.05 17.18
N ALA A 41 -3.95 -8.80 16.39
CA ALA A 41 -4.36 -10.10 15.82
C ALA A 41 -5.76 -10.08 15.14
N GLY A 42 -6.11 -8.97 14.49
CA GLY A 42 -7.42 -8.80 13.82
C GLY A 42 -8.59 -8.51 14.74
N ARG A 43 -8.35 -8.14 16.01
CA ARG A 43 -9.36 -7.75 16.98
C ARG A 43 -9.64 -6.25 16.93
N ASN A 44 -10.90 -5.86 17.22
CA ASN A 44 -11.31 -4.47 17.37
C ASN A 44 -11.08 -3.98 18.82
N ASN A 45 -11.50 -2.75 19.13
CA ASN A 45 -11.44 -2.13 20.45
C ASN A 45 -12.24 -2.88 21.53
N ARG A 46 -13.23 -3.70 21.13
CA ARG A 46 -14.04 -4.57 22.03
C ARG A 46 -13.46 -5.99 22.15
N GLY A 47 -12.25 -6.26 21.66
CA GLY A 47 -11.61 -7.58 21.67
C GLY A 47 -12.20 -8.61 20.70
N ARG A 48 -13.23 -8.27 19.92
CA ARG A 48 -13.86 -9.18 18.96
C ARG A 48 -13.06 -9.25 17.66
N ILE A 49 -12.94 -10.46 17.09
CA ILE A 49 -12.25 -10.68 15.82
C ILE A 49 -13.10 -10.15 14.67
N THR A 50 -12.70 -9.02 14.09
CA THR A 50 -13.34 -8.41 12.92
C THR A 50 -12.61 -8.78 11.61
N THR A 51 -11.33 -9.09 11.70
CA THR A 51 -10.53 -9.56 10.56
C THR A 51 -9.92 -10.93 10.91
N ARG A 52 -10.48 -11.99 10.34
CA ARG A 52 -10.05 -13.36 10.60
C ARG A 52 -8.69 -13.67 9.96
N ALA A 53 -8.06 -14.76 10.40
CA ALA A 53 -6.79 -15.27 9.90
C ALA A 53 -5.62 -14.27 10.00
N ARG A 54 -5.56 -13.48 11.07
CA ARG A 54 -4.47 -12.56 11.40
C ARG A 54 -3.84 -12.92 12.74
N GLY A 55 -2.55 -12.60 12.91
CA GLY A 55 -1.80 -12.78 14.14
C GLY A 55 -0.54 -13.65 14.00
N GLY A 56 0.27 -13.73 15.06
CA GLY A 56 1.51 -14.51 15.08
C GLY A 56 2.60 -14.00 14.14
N ALA A 57 2.62 -12.71 13.81
CA ALA A 57 3.70 -12.10 13.05
C ALA A 57 4.98 -11.97 13.89
N SER A 58 6.14 -11.92 13.23
CA SER A 58 7.38 -11.47 13.85
C SER A 58 7.22 -10.05 14.40
N ARG A 59 7.90 -9.75 15.53
CA ARG A 59 7.88 -8.41 16.14
C ARG A 59 8.39 -7.37 15.15
N ARG A 60 7.71 -6.23 15.05
CA ARG A 60 8.05 -5.14 14.14
C ARG A 60 7.93 -3.81 14.86
N MET A 61 8.84 -2.91 14.55
CA MET A 61 8.71 -1.49 14.90
C MET A 61 8.04 -0.74 13.75
N TYR A 62 7.20 0.22 14.07
CA TYR A 62 6.63 1.13 13.08
C TYR A 62 7.64 2.24 12.77
N ARG A 63 7.75 2.67 11.51
CA ARG A 63 8.51 3.84 11.09
C ARG A 63 7.53 4.99 10.91
N GLN A 64 7.81 6.10 11.55
CA GLN A 64 7.06 7.33 11.36
C GLN A 64 7.38 7.86 9.97
N ILE A 65 6.39 7.85 9.09
CA ILE A 65 6.53 8.33 7.72
C ILE A 65 5.79 9.66 7.59
N ASP A 66 6.46 10.64 7.03
CA ASP A 66 5.83 11.90 6.69
C ASP A 66 4.98 11.75 5.42
N PHE A 67 3.69 11.51 5.61
CA PHE A 67 2.71 11.47 4.53
C PHE A 67 2.16 12.85 4.19
N LYS A 68 2.37 13.85 5.05
CA LYS A 68 1.82 15.19 4.87
C LYS A 68 2.74 16.09 4.06
N ARG A 69 4.05 15.93 4.23
CA ARG A 69 5.06 16.72 3.53
C ARG A 69 4.81 18.23 3.65
N ILE A 70 4.55 18.68 4.89
CA ILE A 70 4.16 20.07 5.16
C ILE A 70 5.32 21.06 5.28
N LYS A 71 6.56 20.57 5.26
CA LYS A 71 7.77 21.40 5.28
C LYS A 71 8.01 22.03 3.91
N ASP A 72 7.33 23.15 3.65
CA ASP A 72 7.45 23.85 2.39
C ASP A 72 8.74 24.66 2.32
N GLY A 73 9.38 24.71 1.16
CA GLY A 73 10.57 25.50 0.88
C GLY A 73 11.88 24.97 1.47
N VAL A 74 11.83 24.04 2.42
CA VAL A 74 13.04 23.50 3.06
C VAL A 74 13.59 22.31 2.26
N PRO A 75 14.80 22.41 1.69
CA PRO A 75 15.41 21.29 0.97
C PRO A 75 15.90 20.21 1.96
N GLY A 76 15.70 18.97 1.58
CA GLY A 76 16.20 17.81 2.31
C GLY A 76 17.03 16.91 1.43
N ARG A 77 18.11 16.34 1.96
CA ARG A 77 18.99 15.42 1.26
C ARG A 77 18.66 13.98 1.62
N VAL A 78 18.55 13.10 0.63
CA VAL A 78 18.38 11.66 0.83
C VAL A 78 19.65 11.08 1.45
N LYS A 79 19.55 10.57 2.68
CA LYS A 79 20.68 9.98 3.41
C LYS A 79 20.81 8.49 3.15
N SER A 80 19.67 7.78 3.14
CA SER A 80 19.63 6.33 2.93
C SER A 80 18.29 5.88 2.36
N ILE A 81 18.31 4.72 1.69
CA ILE A 81 17.12 3.96 1.29
C ILE A 81 17.04 2.73 2.17
N GLU A 82 15.88 2.50 2.78
CA GLU A 82 15.72 1.50 3.83
C GLU A 82 14.52 0.56 3.58
N TYR A 83 14.59 -0.61 4.20
CA TYR A 83 13.51 -1.57 4.27
C TYR A 83 12.53 -1.25 5.40
N ASP A 84 11.23 -1.21 5.10
CA ASP A 84 10.19 -1.15 6.13
C ASP A 84 9.35 -2.45 6.14
N PRO A 85 9.32 -3.21 7.25
CA PRO A 85 8.52 -4.42 7.35
C PRO A 85 7.00 -4.17 7.40
N ASN A 86 6.56 -2.92 7.49
CA ASN A 86 5.14 -2.56 7.59
C ASN A 86 4.51 -2.23 6.24
N ARG A 87 5.32 -2.04 5.22
CA ARG A 87 4.87 -1.68 3.86
C ARG A 87 5.61 -2.44 2.79
N THR A 88 5.11 -2.38 1.58
CA THR A 88 5.68 -3.10 0.43
C THR A 88 6.70 -2.29 -0.34
N THR A 89 6.62 -0.95 -0.27
CA THR A 89 7.58 -0.01 -0.87
C THR A 89 8.77 0.24 0.05
N ARG A 90 9.89 0.73 -0.49
CA ARG A 90 11.03 1.22 0.28
C ARG A 90 10.71 2.58 0.87
N ILE A 91 11.47 2.99 1.87
CA ILE A 91 11.44 4.31 2.48
C ILE A 91 12.79 4.97 2.31
N ALA A 92 12.81 6.30 2.23
CA ALA A 92 14.03 7.09 2.21
C ALA A 92 14.11 7.93 3.48
N LEU A 93 15.26 7.91 4.13
CA LEU A 93 15.59 8.81 5.24
C LEU A 93 16.10 10.12 4.67
N ILE A 94 15.44 11.20 5.03
CA ILE A 94 15.77 12.57 4.61
C ILE A 94 16.34 13.34 5.80
N TYR A 95 17.41 14.07 5.53
CA TYR A 95 17.99 15.06 6.44
C TYR A 95 17.70 16.42 5.84
N TYR A 96 16.89 17.20 6.52
CA TYR A 96 16.62 18.59 6.15
C TYR A 96 17.76 19.52 6.59
N VAL A 97 17.89 20.66 5.91
CA VAL A 97 18.94 21.66 6.22
C VAL A 97 18.82 22.20 7.65
N ASP A 98 17.59 22.23 8.20
CA ASP A 98 17.31 22.63 9.58
C ASP A 98 17.65 21.56 10.64
N GLY A 99 18.23 20.43 10.24
CA GLY A 99 18.65 19.33 11.11
C GLY A 99 17.56 18.30 11.41
N GLU A 100 16.29 18.53 11.01
CA GLU A 100 15.23 17.54 11.21
C GLU A 100 15.42 16.33 10.29
N LYS A 101 15.11 15.16 10.83
CA LYS A 101 15.12 13.90 10.10
C LYS A 101 13.69 13.43 9.86
N SER A 102 13.41 12.90 8.68
CA SER A 102 12.09 12.35 8.36
C SER A 102 12.19 11.19 7.40
N TYR A 103 11.25 10.25 7.50
CA TYR A 103 11.08 9.22 6.49
C TYR A 103 10.03 9.62 5.46
N ILE A 104 10.32 9.39 4.20
CA ILE A 104 9.36 9.50 3.10
C ILE A 104 9.23 8.16 2.37
N LEU A 105 8.19 8.01 1.56
CA LEU A 105 8.11 6.89 0.63
C LEU A 105 9.14 7.10 -0.49
N ALA A 106 9.98 6.10 -0.74
CA ALA A 106 11.00 6.19 -1.78
C ALA A 106 10.38 5.93 -3.16
N PRO A 107 10.41 6.88 -4.10
CA PRO A 107 10.08 6.60 -5.48
C PRO A 107 11.16 5.73 -6.15
N HIS A 108 10.79 5.12 -7.26
CA HIS A 108 11.70 4.32 -8.07
C HIS A 108 12.72 5.23 -8.78
N GLY A 109 14.00 4.89 -8.68
CA GLY A 109 15.08 5.71 -9.23
C GLY A 109 15.59 6.82 -8.31
N LEU A 110 15.07 6.96 -7.09
CA LEU A 110 15.63 7.89 -6.11
C LEU A 110 16.97 7.37 -5.60
N GLU A 111 18.00 8.21 -5.63
CA GLU A 111 19.35 7.87 -5.21
C GLU A 111 19.74 8.55 -3.89
N VAL A 112 20.73 7.97 -3.20
CA VAL A 112 21.33 8.59 -2.03
C VAL A 112 22.09 9.84 -2.46
N GLY A 113 21.90 10.93 -1.73
CA GLY A 113 22.48 12.23 -2.08
C GLY A 113 21.54 13.16 -2.86
N SER A 114 20.48 12.63 -3.48
CA SER A 114 19.46 13.45 -4.16
C SER A 114 18.81 14.42 -3.22
N PHE A 115 18.42 15.59 -3.72
CA PHE A 115 17.63 16.57 -2.98
C PHE A 115 16.15 16.37 -3.20
N VAL A 116 15.35 16.56 -2.16
CA VAL A 116 13.89 16.54 -2.21
C VAL A 116 13.33 17.76 -1.47
N GLN A 117 12.30 18.34 -2.05
CA GLN A 117 11.64 19.53 -1.51
C GLN A 117 10.13 19.38 -1.55
N SER A 118 9.43 20.11 -0.71
CA SER A 118 7.98 20.19 -0.70
C SER A 118 7.56 21.64 -0.86
N GLY A 119 6.38 21.86 -1.42
CA GLY A 119 5.81 23.21 -1.54
C GLY A 119 5.31 23.52 -2.95
N PRO A 120 4.62 24.65 -3.09
CA PRO A 120 4.11 25.09 -4.39
C PRO A 120 5.23 25.43 -5.39
N ASP A 121 6.34 25.95 -4.91
CA ASP A 121 7.47 26.42 -5.72
C ASP A 121 8.55 25.34 -5.93
N ALA A 122 8.32 24.13 -5.43
CA ALA A 122 9.25 23.02 -5.62
C ALA A 122 9.31 22.63 -7.10
N GLU A 123 10.51 22.26 -7.59
CA GLU A 123 10.69 21.74 -8.92
C GLU A 123 9.93 20.41 -9.14
N ILE A 124 9.59 20.13 -10.41
CA ILE A 124 8.91 18.86 -10.77
C ILE A 124 9.97 17.76 -10.91
N SER A 125 10.66 17.50 -9.81
CA SER A 125 11.73 16.50 -9.70
C SER A 125 11.26 15.28 -8.91
N LEU A 126 11.93 14.15 -9.12
CA LEU A 126 11.59 12.88 -8.49
C LEU A 126 11.63 12.96 -6.96
N GLY A 127 10.51 12.62 -6.30
CA GLY A 127 10.39 12.66 -4.83
C GLY A 127 9.91 13.97 -4.26
N ASN A 128 9.86 15.04 -5.04
CA ASN A 128 9.30 16.33 -4.62
C ASN A 128 7.79 16.24 -4.44
N CYS A 129 7.27 17.02 -3.49
CA CYS A 129 5.85 17.02 -3.15
C CYS A 129 5.23 18.39 -3.42
N LEU A 130 4.27 18.43 -4.35
CA LEU A 130 3.62 19.65 -4.80
C LEU A 130 2.10 19.55 -4.69
N PRO A 131 1.41 20.70 -4.61
CA PRO A 131 -0.03 20.77 -4.90
C PRO A 131 -0.30 20.32 -6.34
N LEU A 132 -1.41 19.63 -6.57
CA LEU A 132 -1.79 19.11 -7.91
C LEU A 132 -1.94 20.21 -8.96
N GLN A 133 -2.26 21.44 -8.55
CA GLN A 133 -2.33 22.58 -9.45
C GLN A 133 -0.99 22.89 -10.13
N ASN A 134 0.14 22.56 -9.49
CA ASN A 134 1.49 22.86 -9.98
C ASN A 134 2.11 21.67 -10.73
N ILE A 135 1.44 20.49 -10.75
CA ILE A 135 1.93 19.29 -11.41
C ILE A 135 1.39 19.22 -12.84
N PRO A 136 2.22 19.13 -13.89
CA PRO A 136 1.76 19.05 -15.28
C PRO A 136 0.90 17.81 -15.55
N THR A 137 0.06 17.89 -16.56
CA THR A 137 -0.66 16.73 -17.09
C THR A 137 0.32 15.71 -17.68
N GLY A 138 -0.03 14.42 -17.58
CA GLY A 138 0.84 13.33 -17.99
C GLY A 138 1.80 12.84 -16.91
N THR A 139 2.11 13.66 -15.88
CA THR A 139 3.03 13.31 -14.81
C THR A 139 2.50 12.14 -13.97
N VAL A 140 3.40 11.21 -13.63
CA VAL A 140 3.13 10.12 -12.70
C VAL A 140 3.40 10.57 -11.29
N VAL A 141 2.45 10.33 -10.37
CA VAL A 141 2.52 10.76 -8.97
C VAL A 141 2.18 9.62 -8.01
N HIS A 142 2.66 9.72 -6.79
CA HIS A 142 2.34 8.82 -5.69
C HIS A 142 2.00 9.61 -4.41
N ASN A 143 1.70 8.91 -3.32
CA ASN A 143 1.35 9.53 -2.03
C ASN A 143 0.28 10.61 -2.15
N LEU A 144 -0.78 10.32 -2.89
CA LEU A 144 -1.81 11.27 -3.26
C LEU A 144 -2.77 11.57 -2.10
N GLU A 145 -3.00 12.84 -1.82
CA GLU A 145 -4.05 13.28 -0.91
C GLU A 145 -5.43 13.20 -1.55
N LEU A 146 -6.45 12.96 -0.72
CA LEU A 146 -7.87 13.04 -1.11
C LEU A 146 -8.58 14.24 -0.51
N THR A 147 -8.03 14.79 0.57
CA THR A 147 -8.50 15.98 1.27
C THR A 147 -7.28 16.82 1.60
N PRO A 148 -7.26 18.11 1.29
CA PRO A 148 -6.11 18.97 1.53
C PRO A 148 -5.65 18.93 2.99
N GLY A 149 -4.34 18.86 3.23
CA GLY A 149 -3.71 18.87 4.55
C GLY A 149 -3.85 17.58 5.37
N ARG A 150 -4.53 16.57 4.84
CA ARG A 150 -4.73 15.30 5.54
C ARG A 150 -3.57 14.31 5.36
N GLY A 151 -2.67 14.61 4.45
CA GLY A 151 -1.57 13.73 4.05
C GLY A 151 -2.00 12.71 2.99
N GLY A 152 -1.02 12.10 2.34
CA GLY A 152 -1.26 11.12 1.29
C GLY A 152 -2.01 9.90 1.80
N GLN A 153 -3.08 9.52 1.12
CA GLN A 153 -3.97 8.43 1.52
C GLN A 153 -3.96 7.26 0.55
N ILE A 154 -3.75 7.52 -0.71
CA ILE A 154 -3.77 6.51 -1.79
C ILE A 154 -2.46 6.52 -2.58
N VAL A 155 -2.26 5.51 -3.44
CA VAL A 155 -1.03 5.32 -4.22
C VAL A 155 0.21 5.26 -3.33
N ARG A 156 0.20 4.31 -2.38
CA ARG A 156 1.28 4.11 -1.39
C ARG A 156 1.84 2.68 -1.39
N GLY A 157 1.42 1.86 -2.32
CA GLY A 157 1.92 0.48 -2.47
C GLY A 157 3.13 0.41 -3.41
N ALA A 158 3.92 -0.67 -3.30
CA ALA A 158 5.07 -0.93 -4.16
C ALA A 158 4.70 -0.88 -5.64
N GLY A 159 5.54 -0.22 -6.44
CA GLY A 159 5.38 -0.11 -7.89
C GLY A 159 4.12 0.63 -8.36
N THR A 160 3.38 1.30 -7.46
CA THR A 160 2.19 2.04 -7.86
C THR A 160 2.52 3.48 -8.23
N GLY A 161 1.82 3.98 -9.24
CA GLY A 161 1.81 5.37 -9.67
C GLY A 161 0.41 5.73 -10.17
N ALA A 162 -0.01 6.95 -9.99
CA ALA A 162 -1.22 7.51 -10.57
C ALA A 162 -0.83 8.57 -11.61
N GLN A 163 -1.59 8.70 -12.67
CA GLN A 163 -1.30 9.66 -13.73
C GLN A 163 -2.26 10.84 -13.66
N VAL A 164 -1.73 12.03 -13.71
CA VAL A 164 -2.48 13.27 -13.85
C VAL A 164 -2.96 13.38 -15.31
N LEU A 165 -4.28 13.46 -15.55
CA LEU A 165 -4.84 13.45 -16.90
C LEU A 165 -5.22 14.86 -17.38
N SER A 166 -6.08 15.55 -16.64
CA SER A 166 -6.57 16.89 -16.98
C SER A 166 -6.87 17.71 -15.74
N ARG A 167 -7.02 19.00 -15.93
CA ARG A 167 -7.51 19.96 -14.92
C ARG A 167 -8.84 20.50 -15.37
N GLU A 168 -9.82 20.49 -14.48
CA GLU A 168 -11.19 20.93 -14.75
C GLU A 168 -11.70 21.74 -13.55
N GLY A 169 -11.76 23.05 -13.69
CA GLY A 169 -12.17 23.97 -12.60
C GLY A 169 -11.30 23.77 -11.35
N GLU A 170 -11.93 23.47 -10.21
CA GLU A 170 -11.23 23.23 -8.94
C GLU A 170 -10.66 21.79 -8.77
N TYR A 171 -10.80 20.94 -9.80
CA TYR A 171 -10.43 19.54 -9.71
C TYR A 171 -9.39 19.16 -10.75
N VAL A 172 -8.60 18.14 -10.37
CA VAL A 172 -7.73 17.40 -11.28
C VAL A 172 -8.32 16.01 -11.49
N LEU A 173 -8.38 15.57 -12.73
CA LEU A 173 -8.71 14.19 -13.07
C LEU A 173 -7.48 13.32 -13.01
N ILE A 174 -7.53 12.28 -12.18
CA ILE A 174 -6.40 11.39 -11.94
C ILE A 174 -6.81 9.95 -12.28
N ARG A 175 -5.96 9.26 -13.03
CA ARG A 175 -6.05 7.82 -13.30
C ARG A 175 -5.28 7.06 -12.22
N LEU A 176 -6.00 6.31 -11.41
CA LEU A 176 -5.43 5.49 -10.34
C LEU A 176 -4.83 4.18 -10.88
N PRO A 177 -3.95 3.49 -10.11
CA PRO A 177 -3.39 2.18 -10.51
C PRO A 177 -4.43 1.11 -10.81
N SER A 178 -5.63 1.23 -10.22
CA SER A 178 -6.76 0.33 -10.48
C SER A 178 -7.45 0.57 -11.84
N GLY A 179 -7.09 1.65 -12.55
CA GLY A 179 -7.78 2.13 -13.74
C GLY A 179 -9.00 3.02 -13.46
N GLU A 180 -9.33 3.25 -12.17
CA GLU A 180 -10.38 4.21 -11.78
C GLU A 180 -9.92 5.63 -12.12
N MET A 181 -10.80 6.40 -12.77
CA MET A 181 -10.61 7.84 -13.01
C MET A 181 -11.37 8.62 -11.95
N ARG A 182 -10.66 9.47 -11.23
CA ARG A 182 -11.20 10.17 -10.07
C ARG A 182 -10.82 11.65 -10.08
N ARG A 183 -11.76 12.49 -9.71
CA ARG A 183 -11.54 13.92 -9.44
C ARG A 183 -10.94 14.10 -8.05
N VAL A 184 -9.92 14.93 -7.94
CA VAL A 184 -9.25 15.32 -6.70
C VAL A 184 -9.09 16.83 -6.72
N LEU A 185 -9.22 17.49 -5.58
CA LEU A 185 -9.10 18.95 -5.49
C LEU A 185 -7.68 19.41 -5.89
N LEU A 186 -7.56 20.53 -6.58
CA LEU A 186 -6.29 21.14 -6.99
C LEU A 186 -5.31 21.40 -5.83
N ARG A 187 -5.85 21.73 -4.65
CA ARG A 187 -5.05 21.99 -3.43
C ARG A 187 -4.48 20.72 -2.79
N CYS A 188 -4.95 19.53 -3.18
CA CYS A 188 -4.39 18.26 -2.68
C CYS A 188 -2.95 18.11 -3.16
N ARG A 189 -2.09 17.55 -2.30
CA ARG A 189 -0.68 17.31 -2.60
C ARG A 189 -0.46 15.90 -3.14
N ALA A 190 0.57 15.77 -3.94
CA ALA A 190 1.09 14.48 -4.38
C ALA A 190 2.61 14.56 -4.55
N SER A 191 3.28 13.43 -4.43
CA SER A 191 4.73 13.33 -4.69
C SER A 191 4.97 12.84 -6.11
N VAL A 192 5.96 13.42 -6.78
CA VAL A 192 6.31 13.09 -8.17
C VAL A 192 7.01 11.74 -8.25
N GLY A 193 6.66 10.94 -9.25
CA GLY A 193 7.25 9.66 -9.58
C GLY A 193 6.41 8.44 -9.20
N GLN A 194 6.85 7.27 -9.65
CA GLN A 194 6.31 5.95 -9.31
C GLN A 194 6.99 5.41 -8.07
N LEU A 195 6.29 4.66 -7.22
CA LEU A 195 6.90 4.05 -6.04
C LEU A 195 7.85 2.90 -6.36
N SER A 196 8.87 2.76 -5.51
CA SER A 196 9.88 1.71 -5.58
C SER A 196 9.31 0.28 -5.43
N ASN A 197 10.15 -0.71 -5.68
CA ASN A 197 9.84 -2.14 -5.56
C ASN A 197 8.70 -2.62 -6.50
N PRO A 198 8.74 -2.33 -7.82
CA PRO A 198 7.67 -2.71 -8.75
C PRO A 198 7.46 -4.22 -8.86
N ASP A 199 8.52 -5.02 -8.67
CA ASP A 199 8.49 -6.49 -8.75
C ASP A 199 7.97 -7.18 -7.49
N HIS A 200 7.53 -6.43 -6.47
CA HIS A 200 6.96 -7.01 -5.25
C HIS A 200 5.81 -8.00 -5.53
N LYS A 201 5.02 -7.75 -6.58
CA LYS A 201 3.94 -8.65 -7.04
C LYS A 201 4.43 -10.02 -7.49
N ASN A 202 5.67 -10.10 -7.96
CA ASN A 202 6.31 -11.31 -8.48
C ASN A 202 7.00 -12.13 -7.36
N GLU A 203 7.02 -11.63 -6.11
CA GLU A 203 7.56 -12.37 -4.97
C GLU A 203 6.71 -13.59 -4.63
N SER A 204 7.37 -14.74 -4.46
CA SER A 204 6.75 -15.97 -3.95
C SER A 204 7.38 -16.38 -2.63
N LEU A 205 6.55 -16.60 -1.60
CA LEU A 205 7.02 -16.96 -0.28
C LEU A 205 7.57 -18.40 -0.19
N GLY A 206 7.17 -19.26 -1.12
CA GLY A 206 7.62 -20.64 -1.25
C GLY A 206 7.06 -21.61 -0.20
N LYS A 207 6.77 -21.16 1.03
CA LYS A 207 6.27 -22.01 2.12
C LYS A 207 5.26 -21.31 3.04
N ALA A 208 4.39 -22.11 3.66
CA ALA A 208 3.36 -21.62 4.58
C ALA A 208 3.95 -20.92 5.82
N GLY A 209 5.09 -21.40 6.35
CA GLY A 209 5.79 -20.78 7.49
C GLY A 209 6.20 -19.33 7.21
N ALA A 210 6.60 -18.99 5.98
CA ALA A 210 6.93 -17.61 5.61
C ALA A 210 5.68 -16.70 5.66
N SER A 211 4.51 -17.21 5.27
CA SER A 211 3.23 -16.50 5.45
C SER A 211 2.86 -16.31 6.91
N ARG A 212 3.16 -17.33 7.77
CA ARG A 212 2.92 -17.25 9.21
C ARG A 212 3.76 -16.14 9.86
N HIS A 213 5.05 -16.02 9.53
CA HIS A 213 5.92 -14.94 10.01
C HIS A 213 5.45 -13.55 9.58
N LYS A 214 4.75 -13.44 8.43
CA LYS A 214 4.09 -12.19 7.99
C LYS A 214 2.76 -11.90 8.70
N GLY A 215 2.32 -12.76 9.63
CA GLY A 215 1.09 -12.60 10.41
C GLY A 215 -0.18 -13.10 9.72
N ARG A 216 -0.02 -13.89 8.68
CA ARG A 216 -1.14 -14.56 8.01
C ARG A 216 -1.35 -15.94 8.60
N ARG A 217 -2.47 -16.18 9.26
CA ARG A 217 -2.88 -17.49 9.78
C ARG A 217 -3.60 -18.28 8.69
N PRO A 218 -3.64 -19.62 8.79
CA PRO A 218 -4.45 -20.47 7.91
C PRO A 218 -5.91 -20.00 7.87
N HIS A 219 -6.50 -20.08 6.71
CA HIS A 219 -7.91 -19.74 6.50
C HIS A 219 -8.69 -21.00 6.14
N VAL A 220 -9.63 -21.42 7.00
CA VAL A 220 -10.49 -22.56 6.77
C VAL A 220 -11.60 -22.16 5.79
N ARG A 221 -11.80 -22.98 4.75
CA ARG A 221 -12.87 -22.78 3.76
C ARG A 221 -14.25 -22.99 4.40
N GLY A 222 -15.28 -22.31 3.89
CA GLY A 222 -16.64 -22.46 4.39
C GLY A 222 -17.18 -23.89 4.30
N VAL A 223 -16.88 -24.60 3.21
CA VAL A 223 -17.28 -26.00 3.00
C VAL A 223 -16.65 -27.01 3.96
N ALA A 224 -15.55 -26.65 4.65
CA ALA A 224 -14.90 -27.50 5.64
C ALA A 224 -15.37 -27.21 7.08
N LYS A 225 -16.47 -26.51 7.24
CA LYS A 225 -17.07 -26.13 8.52
C LYS A 225 -18.39 -26.84 8.73
N ASN A 226 -18.90 -26.75 9.97
CA ASN A 226 -20.23 -27.23 10.30
C ASN A 226 -21.33 -26.30 9.75
N PRO A 227 -22.59 -26.79 9.59
CA PRO A 227 -23.69 -25.98 9.08
C PRO A 227 -23.99 -24.72 9.89
N ASN A 228 -23.81 -24.77 11.22
CA ASN A 228 -23.98 -23.63 12.13
C ASN A 228 -22.88 -22.55 12.00
N ASP A 229 -21.70 -22.92 11.48
CA ASP A 229 -20.56 -21.99 11.34
C ASP A 229 -20.48 -21.28 9.99
N HIS A 230 -21.06 -21.88 8.96
CA HIS A 230 -21.05 -21.33 7.61
C HIS A 230 -22.20 -21.88 6.76
N PRO A 231 -22.84 -21.05 5.90
CA PRO A 231 -23.89 -21.50 4.98
C PRO A 231 -23.46 -22.64 4.01
N HIS A 232 -22.14 -22.80 3.78
CA HIS A 232 -21.58 -23.89 2.96
C HIS A 232 -21.15 -25.11 3.77
N GLY A 233 -21.40 -25.11 5.09
CA GLY A 233 -20.98 -26.18 5.97
C GLY A 233 -21.86 -27.42 5.89
N GLY A 234 -21.35 -28.53 6.40
CA GLY A 234 -22.02 -29.84 6.44
C GLY A 234 -21.75 -30.73 5.25
N GLY A 235 -22.37 -31.92 5.28
CA GLY A 235 -22.18 -32.98 4.30
C GLY A 235 -21.01 -33.91 4.64
N GLU A 236 -20.93 -35.02 3.92
CA GLU A 236 -19.84 -36.01 4.04
C GLU A 236 -18.79 -35.84 2.95
N GLY A 237 -17.53 -36.07 3.29
CA GLY A 237 -16.40 -36.03 2.37
C GLY A 237 -16.23 -34.65 1.71
N ARG A 238 -16.14 -34.61 0.39
CA ARG A 238 -16.08 -33.39 -0.43
C ARG A 238 -17.46 -32.92 -0.84
N SER A 239 -18.15 -32.23 0.02
CA SER A 239 -19.46 -31.65 -0.33
C SER A 239 -19.31 -30.40 -1.21
N PRO A 240 -20.22 -30.18 -2.19
CA PRO A 240 -20.32 -28.94 -2.93
C PRO A 240 -20.86 -27.80 -2.04
N ILE A 241 -20.94 -26.60 -2.61
CA ILE A 241 -21.51 -25.43 -1.91
C ILE A 241 -22.97 -25.62 -1.55
N GLY A 242 -23.72 -26.45 -2.30
CA GLY A 242 -25.14 -26.75 -2.06
C GLY A 242 -26.09 -25.56 -2.25
N MET A 243 -25.66 -24.52 -2.96
CA MET A 243 -26.42 -23.28 -3.18
C MET A 243 -26.19 -22.74 -4.59
N PRO A 244 -27.11 -21.94 -5.16
CA PRO A 244 -26.96 -21.35 -6.50
C PRO A 244 -25.70 -20.50 -6.69
N GLY A 245 -25.09 -20.03 -5.60
CA GLY A 245 -23.84 -19.26 -5.62
C GLY A 245 -23.18 -19.18 -4.25
N PRO A 246 -21.87 -18.88 -4.21
CA PRO A 246 -21.13 -18.82 -2.96
C PRO A 246 -21.57 -17.66 -2.08
N LYS A 247 -21.65 -17.91 -0.76
CA LYS A 247 -22.05 -16.96 0.27
C LYS A 247 -20.94 -16.68 1.26
N THR A 248 -21.01 -15.53 1.91
CA THR A 248 -20.20 -15.20 3.08
C THR A 248 -20.72 -15.96 4.32
N PRO A 249 -19.98 -15.98 5.45
CA PRO A 249 -20.49 -16.56 6.71
C PRO A 249 -21.79 -15.94 7.21
N TRP A 250 -22.13 -14.75 6.75
CA TRP A 250 -23.36 -14.02 7.09
C TRP A 250 -24.44 -14.14 6.01
N GLY A 251 -24.30 -15.08 5.08
CA GLY A 251 -25.31 -15.39 4.06
C GLY A 251 -25.32 -14.45 2.84
N LYS A 252 -24.48 -13.40 2.79
CA LYS A 252 -24.45 -12.48 1.64
C LYS A 252 -23.74 -13.13 0.44
N PRO A 253 -24.22 -12.93 -0.80
CA PRO A 253 -23.52 -13.38 -2.01
C PRO A 253 -22.11 -12.80 -2.09
N THR A 254 -21.14 -13.59 -2.58
CA THR A 254 -19.73 -13.18 -2.70
C THR A 254 -19.31 -12.85 -4.12
N LEU A 255 -19.91 -13.47 -5.13
CA LEU A 255 -19.59 -13.22 -6.54
C LEU A 255 -20.61 -12.27 -7.17
N GLY A 256 -20.10 -11.33 -7.99
CA GLY A 256 -20.93 -10.40 -8.76
C GLY A 256 -21.67 -9.32 -7.95
N TYR A 257 -21.72 -9.43 -6.63
CA TYR A 257 -22.45 -8.49 -5.80
C TYR A 257 -21.71 -7.17 -5.62
N LYS A 258 -22.37 -6.06 -5.92
CA LYS A 258 -21.82 -4.70 -5.74
C LYS A 258 -21.94 -4.30 -4.27
N THR A 259 -20.82 -4.34 -3.53
CA THR A 259 -20.78 -4.05 -2.09
C THR A 259 -20.64 -2.57 -1.76
N ARG A 260 -20.24 -1.72 -2.72
CA ARG A 260 -20.15 -0.27 -2.50
C ARG A 260 -21.54 0.31 -2.24
N HIS A 261 -21.67 1.05 -1.15
CA HIS A 261 -22.92 1.72 -0.80
C HIS A 261 -23.29 2.76 -1.88
N LYS A 262 -24.52 2.71 -2.41
CA LYS A 262 -24.97 3.57 -3.54
C LYS A 262 -24.88 5.06 -3.21
N LYS A 263 -25.29 5.46 -2.00
CA LYS A 263 -25.31 6.86 -1.52
C LYS A 263 -24.01 7.33 -0.88
N LYS A 264 -22.87 6.64 -1.13
CA LYS A 264 -21.57 7.07 -0.58
C LYS A 264 -21.15 8.42 -1.19
N ALA A 265 -20.96 9.45 -0.35
CA ALA A 265 -20.60 10.81 -0.79
C ALA A 265 -19.39 10.85 -1.74
N SER A 266 -18.38 10.00 -1.51
CA SER A 266 -17.21 9.92 -2.39
C SER A 266 -17.49 9.36 -3.79
N SER A 267 -18.73 8.91 -4.09
CA SER A 267 -19.10 8.42 -5.43
C SER A 267 -19.15 9.55 -6.47
N ARG A 268 -19.46 10.78 -6.05
CA ARG A 268 -19.47 11.98 -6.92
C ARG A 268 -18.12 12.32 -7.55
N PHE A 269 -17.03 11.88 -6.93
CA PHE A 269 -15.67 12.11 -7.41
C PHE A 269 -15.17 11.04 -8.39
N ILE A 270 -15.91 9.94 -8.58
CA ILE A 270 -15.53 8.86 -9.49
C ILE A 270 -16.18 9.11 -10.84
N MET A 271 -15.34 9.44 -11.85
CA MET A 271 -15.80 9.64 -13.22
C MET A 271 -15.95 8.31 -13.96
N ARG A 272 -14.96 7.40 -13.78
CA ARG A 272 -14.97 6.07 -14.38
C ARG A 272 -14.52 5.03 -13.37
N SER A 273 -15.35 4.02 -13.15
CA SER A 273 -15.01 2.90 -12.27
C SER A 273 -13.92 2.03 -12.89
N SER A 274 -13.10 1.39 -12.06
CA SER A 274 -12.10 0.39 -12.47
C SER A 274 -12.72 -0.86 -13.12
N ARG A 275 -13.97 -1.18 -12.81
CA ARG A 275 -14.69 -2.30 -13.43
C ARG A 275 -15.29 -1.82 -14.77
N ARG A 276 -14.81 -2.38 -15.89
CA ARG A 276 -15.52 -2.27 -17.16
C ARG A 276 -16.90 -2.92 -16.98
N ARG A 277 -17.94 -2.20 -17.37
CA ARG A 277 -19.25 -2.80 -17.63
C ARG A 277 -19.19 -3.55 -18.95
#